data_35d59507075092e1d3a27c0eae5b3344
#
_entry.id   35d59507075092e1d3a27c0eae5b3344
#
_cell.length_a   1.000
_cell.length_b   1.000
_cell.length_c   1.000
_cell.angle_alpha   90.00
_cell.angle_beta   90.00
_cell.angle_gamma   90.00
#
_symmetry.space_group_name_H-M   'P 1'
#
loop_
_entity.id
_entity.type
_entity.pdbx_description
1 polymer ?
#
loop_
_entity_poly.entity_id
_entity_poly.type
_entity_poly.pdbx_seq_one_letter_code
_entity_poly.pdbx_strand_id
1 'polypeptide(L)'
;MVPTLYGRIQTRIVLLAVVGGIWTLIITPFLPTGESLGRSYQTTFLVLLTVLVLGVLWEFLYHGLQQFRWEKDWPTFFGLLTMINEGLLVWLLIKAGAVPGVGDVPLSAFLIQFVTTWLVVWLVANGPVQIFFTRWRFRGGRFW
;
A
#
# COMPACT_ATOMS: atom_id res chain seq x y z
N MET A 1 12.01 14.80 7.07
CA MET A 1 11.42 13.99 8.16
C MET A 1 12.17 12.67 8.26
N VAL A 2 12.49 12.23 9.47
CA VAL A 2 13.06 10.89 9.73
C VAL A 2 11.93 9.99 10.27
N PRO A 3 11.38 9.04 9.47
CA PRO A 3 10.29 8.20 9.94
C PRO A 3 10.74 7.26 11.07
N THR A 4 9.90 7.13 12.09
CA THR A 4 10.06 6.09 13.11
C THR A 4 9.38 4.80 12.65
N LEU A 5 9.78 3.65 13.21
CA LEU A 5 9.12 2.38 12.86
C LEU A 5 7.62 2.45 13.17
N TYR A 6 7.27 2.96 14.34
CA TYR A 6 5.88 3.10 14.75
C TYR A 6 5.10 4.03 13.80
N GLY A 7 5.73 5.14 13.39
CA GLY A 7 5.13 6.07 12.41
C GLY A 7 4.95 5.43 11.04
N ARG A 8 5.91 4.62 10.58
CA ARG A 8 5.80 3.88 9.32
C ARG A 8 4.61 2.91 9.34
N ILE A 9 4.49 2.14 10.41
CA ILE A 9 3.38 1.18 10.54
C ILE A 9 2.04 1.90 10.59
N GLN A 10 1.92 2.97 11.39
CA GLN A 10 0.70 3.77 11.44
C GLN A 10 0.33 4.35 10.08
N THR A 11 1.28 4.93 9.38
CA THR A 11 1.06 5.51 8.05
C THR A 11 0.56 4.45 7.08
N ARG A 12 1.21 3.29 7.06
CA ARG A 12 0.80 2.17 6.19
C ARG A 12 -0.64 1.76 6.46
N ILE A 13 -0.97 1.50 7.73
CA ILE A 13 -2.30 1.04 8.11
C ILE A 13 -3.35 2.10 7.79
N VAL A 14 -3.15 3.34 8.22
CA VAL A 14 -4.13 4.40 8.03
C VAL A 14 -4.36 4.71 6.56
N LEU A 15 -3.30 4.90 5.79
CA LEU A 15 -3.43 5.31 4.40
C LEU A 15 -3.97 4.18 3.52
N LEU A 16 -3.52 2.94 3.72
CA LEU A 16 -4.06 1.83 2.94
C LEU A 16 -5.51 1.51 3.34
N ALA A 17 -5.85 1.55 4.61
CA ALA A 17 -7.22 1.27 5.04
C ALA A 17 -8.19 2.35 4.57
N VAL A 18 -7.85 3.62 4.73
CA VAL A 18 -8.74 4.73 4.42
C VAL A 18 -8.66 5.10 2.95
N VAL A 19 -7.50 5.55 2.47
CA VAL A 19 -7.34 6.04 1.10
C VAL A 19 -7.40 4.87 0.10
N GLY A 20 -6.69 3.80 0.39
CA GLY A 20 -6.70 2.60 -0.45
C GLY A 20 -8.08 1.93 -0.47
N GLY A 21 -8.77 1.89 0.67
CA GLY A 21 -10.13 1.35 0.76
C GLY A 21 -11.14 2.16 -0.07
N ILE A 22 -11.13 3.47 0.06
CA ILE A 22 -12.01 4.36 -0.71
C ILE A 22 -11.70 4.23 -2.21
N TRP A 23 -10.43 4.26 -2.59
CA TRP A 23 -10.03 4.13 -3.99
C TRP A 23 -10.44 2.77 -4.56
N THR A 24 -10.27 1.69 -3.81
CA THR A 24 -10.70 0.35 -4.22
C THR A 24 -12.21 0.29 -4.44
N LEU A 25 -13.00 0.91 -3.57
CA LEU A 25 -14.45 1.02 -3.78
C LEU A 25 -14.79 1.70 -5.10
N ILE A 26 -14.06 2.74 -5.45
CA ILE A 26 -14.32 3.52 -6.67
C ILE A 26 -13.93 2.75 -7.93
N ILE A 27 -12.76 2.11 -7.96
CA ILE A 27 -12.24 1.52 -9.19
C ILE A 27 -12.70 0.09 -9.46
N THR A 28 -13.14 -0.66 -8.45
CA THR A 28 -13.48 -2.07 -8.63
C THR A 28 -14.48 -2.33 -9.74
N PRO A 29 -15.57 -1.52 -9.91
CA PRO A 29 -16.51 -1.73 -11.02
C PRO A 29 -15.88 -1.58 -12.41
N PHE A 30 -14.77 -0.88 -12.52
CA PHE A 30 -14.10 -0.61 -13.79
C PHE A 30 -12.98 -1.60 -14.12
N LEU A 31 -12.70 -2.54 -13.21
CA LEU A 31 -11.61 -3.50 -13.41
C LEU A 31 -12.05 -4.64 -14.35
N PRO A 32 -11.16 -5.09 -15.27
CA PRO A 32 -11.47 -6.17 -16.20
C PRO A 32 -11.34 -7.54 -15.53
N THR A 33 -12.16 -7.83 -14.52
CA THR A 33 -12.09 -9.08 -13.76
C THR A 33 -12.85 -10.22 -14.44
N GLY A 34 -13.87 -9.91 -15.24
CA GLY A 34 -14.73 -10.92 -15.86
C GLY A 34 -15.69 -11.59 -14.88
N GLU A 35 -15.76 -11.13 -13.63
CA GLU A 35 -16.58 -11.71 -12.58
C GLU A 35 -17.73 -10.78 -12.18
N SER A 36 -18.66 -11.28 -11.34
CA SER A 36 -19.72 -10.48 -10.77
C SER A 36 -19.16 -9.34 -9.91
N LEU A 37 -19.91 -8.26 -9.75
CA LEU A 37 -19.49 -7.11 -8.97
C LEU A 37 -19.16 -7.48 -7.52
N GLY A 38 -20.01 -8.29 -6.87
CA GLY A 38 -19.75 -8.74 -5.49
C GLY A 38 -18.47 -9.56 -5.36
N ARG A 39 -18.20 -10.42 -6.34
CA ARG A 39 -16.97 -11.22 -6.34
C ARG A 39 -15.74 -10.35 -6.61
N SER A 40 -15.86 -9.39 -7.50
CA SER A 40 -14.78 -8.43 -7.77
C SER A 40 -14.43 -7.63 -6.52
N TYR A 41 -15.40 -7.16 -5.75
CA TYR A 41 -15.15 -6.47 -4.48
C TYR A 41 -14.48 -7.38 -3.46
N GLN A 42 -14.94 -8.62 -3.33
CA GLN A 42 -14.28 -9.59 -2.43
C GLN A 42 -12.80 -9.74 -2.79
N THR A 43 -12.50 -9.95 -4.06
CA THR A 43 -11.13 -10.13 -4.55
C THR A 43 -10.28 -8.89 -4.31
N THR A 44 -10.77 -7.70 -4.69
CA THR A 44 -9.99 -6.45 -4.56
C THR A 44 -9.71 -6.08 -3.12
N PHE A 45 -10.67 -6.27 -2.22
CA PHE A 45 -10.44 -6.01 -0.79
C PHE A 45 -9.53 -7.04 -0.14
N LEU A 46 -9.57 -8.30 -0.56
CA LEU A 46 -8.61 -9.32 -0.08
C LEU A 46 -7.20 -9.03 -0.57
N VAL A 47 -7.05 -8.56 -1.81
CA VAL A 47 -5.76 -8.12 -2.34
C VAL A 47 -5.25 -6.91 -1.55
N LEU A 48 -6.11 -5.93 -1.28
CA LEU A 48 -5.75 -4.76 -0.48
C LEU A 48 -5.32 -5.16 0.93
N LEU A 49 -6.04 -6.08 1.57
CA LEU A 49 -5.68 -6.60 2.89
C LEU A 49 -4.32 -7.30 2.86
N THR A 50 -4.05 -8.08 1.82
CA THR A 50 -2.75 -8.75 1.62
C THR A 50 -1.64 -7.71 1.51
N VAL A 51 -1.85 -6.66 0.71
CA VAL A 51 -0.88 -5.57 0.58
C VAL A 51 -0.64 -4.90 1.94
N LEU A 52 -1.69 -4.69 2.72
CA LEU A 52 -1.57 -4.08 4.05
C LEU A 52 -0.75 -4.95 5.01
N VAL A 53 -1.10 -6.23 5.12
CA VAL A 53 -0.43 -7.17 6.03
C VAL A 53 1.05 -7.35 5.66
N LEU A 54 1.32 -7.63 4.40
CA LEU A 54 2.70 -7.75 3.91
C LEU A 54 3.44 -6.43 4.02
N GLY A 55 2.75 -5.32 3.80
CA GLY A 55 3.32 -3.98 3.91
C GLY A 55 3.81 -3.68 5.32
N VAL A 56 3.08 -4.11 6.35
CA VAL A 56 3.55 -3.97 7.73
C VAL A 56 4.85 -4.75 7.94
N LEU A 57 4.95 -5.95 7.40
CA LEU A 57 6.19 -6.74 7.47
C LEU A 57 7.33 -6.06 6.69
N TRP A 58 7.04 -5.51 5.51
CA TRP A 58 8.02 -4.76 4.72
C TRP A 58 8.54 -3.54 5.48
N GLU A 59 7.71 -2.88 6.28
CA GLU A 59 8.14 -1.70 7.03
C GLU A 59 9.23 -2.01 8.05
N PHE A 60 9.23 -3.21 8.62
CA PHE A 60 10.35 -3.63 9.48
C PHE A 60 11.66 -3.69 8.68
N LEU A 61 11.61 -4.26 7.48
CA LEU A 61 12.78 -4.32 6.60
C LEU A 61 13.24 -2.92 6.18
N TYR A 62 12.32 -2.07 5.75
CA TYR A 62 12.64 -0.72 5.30
C TYR A 62 13.21 0.13 6.43
N HIS A 63 12.68 -0.02 7.65
CA HIS A 63 13.21 0.67 8.80
C HIS A 63 14.64 0.22 9.12
N GLY A 64 14.91 -1.08 8.99
CA GLY A 64 16.27 -1.62 9.12
C GLY A 64 17.20 -1.03 8.06
N LEU A 65 16.77 -0.99 6.81
CA LEU A 65 17.55 -0.39 5.72
C LEU A 65 17.79 1.11 5.95
N GLN A 66 16.80 1.82 6.49
CA GLN A 66 16.93 3.24 6.82
C GLN A 66 18.07 3.51 7.80
N GLN A 67 18.31 2.59 8.77
CA GLN A 67 19.39 2.75 9.75
C GLN A 67 20.78 2.72 9.11
N PHE A 68 20.93 2.10 7.94
CA PHE A 68 22.20 2.05 7.22
C PHE A 68 22.46 3.29 6.37
N ARG A 69 21.44 4.15 6.18
CA ARG A 69 21.64 5.41 5.46
C ARG A 69 22.35 6.44 6.35
N TRP A 70 23.22 7.23 5.73
CA TRP A 70 23.96 8.27 6.44
C TRP A 70 23.03 9.26 7.14
N GLU A 71 22.00 9.71 6.45
CA GLU A 71 21.04 10.69 6.97
C GLU A 71 19.92 10.06 7.79
N LYS A 72 19.79 8.74 7.76
CA LYS A 72 18.71 7.97 8.42
C LYS A 72 17.32 8.47 8.08
N ASP A 73 17.17 9.03 6.88
CA ASP A 73 15.89 9.46 6.33
C ASP A 73 15.32 8.42 5.36
N TRP A 74 14.13 8.68 4.87
CA TRP A 74 13.50 7.87 3.82
C TRP A 74 13.03 8.79 2.71
N PRO A 75 13.79 8.93 1.62
CA PRO A 75 13.40 9.80 0.52
C PRO A 75 12.04 9.43 -0.07
N THR A 76 11.29 10.43 -0.46
CA THR A 76 9.96 10.25 -1.07
C THR A 76 9.98 9.29 -2.25
N PHE A 77 11.02 9.36 -3.07
CA PHE A 77 11.17 8.50 -4.24
C PHE A 77 11.27 7.01 -3.88
N PHE A 78 11.81 6.67 -2.72
CA PHE A 78 11.88 5.28 -2.27
C PHE A 78 10.47 4.68 -2.06
N GLY A 79 9.50 5.51 -1.69
CA GLY A 79 8.10 5.08 -1.63
C GLY A 79 7.57 4.60 -2.98
N LEU A 80 8.03 5.17 -4.09
CA LEU A 80 7.67 4.67 -5.42
C LEU A 80 8.46 3.41 -5.79
N LEU A 81 9.74 3.35 -5.47
CA LEU A 81 10.56 2.19 -5.81
C LEU A 81 10.09 0.91 -5.11
N THR A 82 9.65 1.02 -3.87
CA THR A 82 9.17 -0.14 -3.11
C THR A 82 7.87 -0.73 -3.66
N MET A 83 7.14 0.01 -4.50
CA MET A 83 6.00 -0.53 -5.24
C MET A 83 6.38 -1.78 -6.05
N ILE A 84 7.56 -1.80 -6.64
CA ILE A 84 8.00 -2.89 -7.52
C ILE A 84 8.14 -4.19 -6.74
N ASN A 85 8.90 -4.19 -5.66
CA ASN A 85 9.13 -5.42 -4.87
C ASN A 85 7.88 -5.86 -4.12
N GLU A 86 7.11 -4.94 -3.58
CA GLU A 86 5.87 -5.28 -2.88
C GLU A 86 4.82 -5.85 -3.85
N GLY A 87 4.66 -5.23 -5.02
CA GLY A 87 3.74 -5.69 -6.04
C GLY A 87 4.11 -7.06 -6.59
N LEU A 88 5.40 -7.28 -6.82
CA LEU A 88 5.88 -8.57 -7.30
C LEU A 88 5.58 -9.68 -6.31
N LEU A 89 5.83 -9.47 -5.02
CA LEU A 89 5.54 -10.47 -4.01
C LEU A 89 4.04 -10.78 -3.91
N VAL A 90 3.19 -9.76 -3.89
CA VAL A 90 1.73 -9.95 -3.85
C VAL A 90 1.26 -10.73 -5.08
N TRP A 91 1.76 -10.38 -6.27
CA TRP A 91 1.41 -11.08 -7.50
C TRP A 91 1.82 -12.55 -7.45
N LEU A 92 3.03 -12.85 -7.00
CA LEU A 92 3.51 -14.22 -6.87
C LEU A 92 2.65 -15.03 -5.89
N LEU A 93 2.24 -14.43 -4.78
CA LEU A 93 1.38 -15.10 -3.80
C LEU A 93 -0.02 -15.36 -4.37
N ILE A 94 -0.58 -14.44 -5.14
CA ILE A 94 -1.87 -14.63 -5.80
C ILE A 94 -1.77 -15.80 -6.80
N LYS A 95 -0.74 -15.83 -7.62
CA LYS A 95 -0.53 -16.91 -8.62
C LYS A 95 -0.26 -18.26 -7.96
N ALA A 96 0.38 -18.26 -6.80
CA ALA A 96 0.62 -19.50 -6.05
C ALA A 96 -0.63 -20.01 -5.30
N GLY A 97 -1.73 -19.25 -5.31
CA GLY A 97 -2.94 -19.60 -4.57
C GLY A 97 -2.81 -19.44 -3.06
N ALA A 98 -1.82 -18.67 -2.60
CA ALA A 98 -1.55 -18.48 -1.17
C ALA A 98 -2.48 -17.47 -0.50
N VAL A 99 -3.24 -16.68 -1.27
CA VAL A 99 -4.18 -15.70 -0.73
C VAL A 99 -5.56 -16.34 -0.62
N PRO A 100 -6.08 -16.56 0.61
CA PRO A 100 -7.39 -17.20 0.78
C PRO A 100 -8.51 -16.35 0.20
N GLY A 101 -9.45 -16.99 -0.51
CA GLY A 101 -10.61 -16.31 -1.09
C GLY A 101 -10.32 -15.55 -2.39
N VAL A 102 -9.09 -15.51 -2.84
CA VAL A 102 -8.71 -14.93 -4.13
C VAL A 102 -8.45 -16.08 -5.11
N GLY A 103 -9.22 -16.08 -6.19
CA GLY A 103 -9.06 -17.05 -7.27
C GLY A 103 -8.07 -16.58 -8.35
N ASP A 104 -8.39 -16.90 -9.59
CA ASP A 104 -7.58 -16.47 -10.72
C ASP A 104 -7.84 -14.99 -11.04
N VAL A 105 -6.81 -14.17 -10.95
CA VAL A 105 -6.89 -12.72 -11.15
C VAL A 105 -6.14 -12.37 -12.44
N PRO A 106 -6.81 -11.67 -13.39
CA PRO A 106 -6.11 -11.17 -14.57
C PRO A 106 -4.99 -10.19 -14.18
N LEU A 107 -3.86 -10.28 -14.86
CA LEU A 107 -2.73 -9.37 -14.60
C LEU A 107 -3.12 -7.91 -14.79
N SER A 108 -3.93 -7.61 -15.83
CA SER A 108 -4.38 -6.25 -16.09
C SER A 108 -5.20 -5.68 -14.91
N ALA A 109 -6.13 -6.47 -14.36
CA ALA A 109 -6.92 -6.05 -13.21
C ALA A 109 -6.04 -5.78 -11.99
N PHE A 110 -5.11 -6.69 -11.70
CA PHE A 110 -4.17 -6.53 -10.59
C PHE A 110 -3.30 -5.29 -10.77
N LEU A 111 -2.71 -5.10 -11.95
CA LEU A 111 -1.85 -3.94 -12.21
C LEU A 111 -2.63 -2.62 -12.07
N ILE A 112 -3.83 -2.53 -12.64
CA ILE A 112 -4.65 -1.33 -12.51
C ILE A 112 -4.92 -1.04 -11.04
N GLN A 113 -5.41 -2.00 -10.29
CA GLN A 113 -5.71 -1.81 -8.88
C GLN A 113 -4.46 -1.44 -8.08
N PHE A 114 -3.40 -2.23 -8.20
CA PHE A 114 -2.21 -2.07 -7.36
C PHE A 114 -1.48 -0.76 -7.67
N VAL A 115 -1.20 -0.48 -8.94
CA VAL A 115 -0.44 0.71 -9.33
C VAL A 115 -1.22 1.98 -9.02
N THR A 116 -2.50 2.03 -9.36
CA THR A 116 -3.32 3.22 -9.09
C THR A 116 -3.52 3.45 -7.61
N THR A 117 -3.78 2.39 -6.83
CA THR A 117 -3.89 2.50 -5.37
C THR A 117 -2.59 3.02 -4.77
N TRP A 118 -1.45 2.48 -5.21
CA TRP A 118 -0.15 2.92 -4.72
C TRP A 118 0.11 4.39 -5.01
N LEU A 119 -0.15 4.81 -6.25
CA LEU A 119 0.04 6.20 -6.65
C LEU A 119 -0.86 7.15 -5.87
N VAL A 120 -2.13 6.80 -5.69
CA VAL A 120 -3.07 7.63 -4.93
C VAL A 120 -2.63 7.74 -3.47
N VAL A 121 -2.28 6.64 -2.84
CA VAL A 121 -1.78 6.63 -1.45
C VAL A 121 -0.49 7.45 -1.33
N TRP A 122 0.44 7.26 -2.26
CA TRP A 122 1.71 8.00 -2.27
C TRP A 122 1.50 9.51 -2.44
N LEU A 123 0.62 9.92 -3.35
CA LEU A 123 0.28 11.33 -3.56
C LEU A 123 -0.38 11.94 -2.31
N VAL A 124 -1.31 11.22 -1.70
CA VAL A 124 -1.97 11.70 -0.47
C VAL A 124 -0.96 11.84 0.67
N ALA A 125 -0.06 10.87 0.82
CA ALA A 125 0.97 10.91 1.86
C ALA A 125 1.93 12.09 1.70
N ASN A 126 2.25 12.46 0.46
CA ASN A 126 3.23 13.52 0.17
C ASN A 126 2.59 14.88 -0.15
N GLY A 127 1.27 14.97 -0.08
CA GLY A 127 0.54 16.22 -0.28
C GLY A 127 -0.37 16.54 0.91
N PRO A 128 -1.66 16.16 0.86
CA PRO A 128 -2.64 16.53 1.89
C PRO A 128 -2.25 16.15 3.31
N VAL A 129 -1.65 14.97 3.51
CA VAL A 129 -1.25 14.52 4.85
C VAL A 129 -0.25 15.46 5.49
N GLN A 130 0.69 15.98 4.71
CA GLN A 130 1.68 16.92 5.23
C GLN A 130 1.10 18.27 5.61
N ILE A 131 -0.03 18.63 5.02
CA ILE A 131 -0.71 19.91 5.28
C ILE A 131 -1.66 19.78 6.47
N PHE A 132 -2.52 18.76 6.47
CA PHE A 132 -3.59 18.61 7.47
C PHE A 132 -3.15 17.90 8.74
N PHE A 133 -2.13 17.05 8.66
CA PHE A 133 -1.63 16.27 9.79
C PHE A 133 -0.23 16.73 10.18
N THR A 134 -0.14 17.87 10.85
CA THR A 134 1.14 18.44 11.29
C THR A 134 1.89 17.49 12.23
N ARG A 135 1.17 16.75 13.07
CA ARG A 135 1.78 15.75 13.94
C ARG A 135 2.51 14.69 13.13
N TRP A 136 1.91 14.20 12.04
CA TRP A 136 2.55 13.24 11.15
C TRP A 136 3.86 13.80 10.59
N ARG A 137 3.82 15.06 10.15
CA ARG A 137 4.98 15.72 9.54
C ARG A 137 6.15 15.88 10.52
N PHE A 138 5.86 16.21 11.79
CA PHE A 138 6.90 16.56 12.77
C PHE A 138 7.18 15.46 13.79
N ARG A 139 6.45 14.37 13.80
CA ARG A 139 6.56 13.28 14.76
C ARG A 139 6.90 11.94 14.11
N GLY A 140 7.76 11.96 13.08
CA GLY A 140 8.28 10.76 12.45
C GLY A 140 7.23 9.89 11.74
N GLY A 141 6.14 10.49 11.24
CA GLY A 141 5.07 9.79 10.52
C GLY A 141 3.97 9.25 11.42
N ARG A 142 3.93 9.63 12.69
CA ARG A 142 2.90 9.18 13.62
C ARG A 142 1.66 10.07 13.55
N PHE A 143 0.49 9.44 13.44
CA PHE A 143 -0.80 10.14 13.48
C PHE A 143 -1.28 10.40 14.90
N TRP A 144 -0.87 9.56 15.85
CA TRP A 144 -1.23 9.69 17.27
C TRP A 144 -0.07 9.43 18.22
#